data_f6de9b72862eecdf25a257ded2873dbd
#
_entry.id   f6de9b72862eecdf25a257ded2873dbd
#
_cell.length_a   1.000
_cell.length_b   1.000
_cell.length_c   1.000
_cell.angle_alpha   90.00
_cell.angle_beta   90.00
_cell.angle_gamma   90.00
#
_symmetry.space_group_name_H-M   'P 1'
#
loop_
_entity.id
_entity.type
_entity.pdbx_description
1 polymer ?
#
loop_
_entity_poly.entity_id
_entity_poly.type
_entity_poly.pdbx_seq_one_letter_code
_entity_poly.pdbx_strand_id
1 'polypeptide(L)'
;MSKSNPSELKATAPAPGLFSGLKALNLQVFVMIAAIVAIMLFFTWTTDGSYLSARNVSNLLRQTAITGILAVGMVFVIISAEIDLSVGSMMGLLGGMAAIFDVWLGWPLPLTIVVTLLLGLLLGTWNGWWVAYRKVPSFIVTLAGMLAFRGILIGVTNGTTVSPTSASMSQIGQSYLSSGIGFSLGAIGLMAFVAWQWRSRMRRQTLGLATAPSTSVVGRQALTAVIVLGAIWLLNDYRGVPTPVLLLVLLLLAGMFMATRTAFGRRIYAIGGNLEAARLSGINVERTKLAVFAINGLMVAVAGLILSSRLGAGSPSAGNIAELDAIAACVIGGTSLAGGIGSVAGAVMGAFIMASLDNGMSMMDVPTFWQYIVKGAILLLAVWMDSATKRRA
;
A
#
# COMPACT_ATOMS: atom_id res chain seq x y z
N MET A 1 36.12 -57.84 -7.40
CA MET A 1 36.54 -56.45 -7.62
C MET A 1 36.05 -56.02 -8.99
N SER A 2 34.84 -55.48 -9.06
CA SER A 2 34.26 -54.94 -10.31
C SER A 2 34.37 -53.42 -10.27
N LYS A 3 35.12 -52.83 -11.19
CA LYS A 3 35.27 -51.39 -11.36
C LYS A 3 34.00 -50.85 -12.06
N SER A 4 33.16 -50.14 -11.31
CA SER A 4 32.05 -49.38 -11.89
C SER A 4 32.57 -48.15 -12.60
N ASN A 5 32.16 -47.99 -13.86
CA ASN A 5 32.54 -46.94 -14.80
C ASN A 5 31.77 -45.63 -14.49
N PRO A 6 32.42 -44.46 -14.31
CA PRO A 6 31.76 -43.23 -13.91
C PRO A 6 31.11 -42.38 -15.05
N SER A 7 30.78 -42.98 -16.20
CA SER A 7 30.40 -42.24 -17.40
C SER A 7 28.88 -42.21 -17.77
N GLU A 8 27.98 -42.67 -16.90
CA GLU A 8 26.55 -42.66 -17.19
C GLU A 8 25.74 -41.90 -16.15
N LEU A 9 25.77 -40.58 -16.16
CA LEU A 9 24.73 -39.72 -15.57
C LEU A 9 24.82 -38.28 -16.15
N LYS A 10 24.74 -38.13 -17.48
CA LYS A 10 24.27 -36.89 -18.08
C LYS A 10 22.80 -37.04 -18.42
N ALA A 11 21.94 -36.93 -17.42
CA ALA A 11 20.53 -36.68 -17.67
C ALA A 11 20.40 -35.32 -18.34
N THR A 12 20.12 -35.29 -19.63
CA THR A 12 19.73 -34.10 -20.39
C THR A 12 18.42 -33.56 -19.79
N ALA A 13 18.53 -32.44 -19.05
CA ALA A 13 17.36 -31.73 -18.59
C ALA A 13 16.51 -31.32 -19.81
N PRO A 14 15.20 -31.57 -19.82
CA PRO A 14 14.33 -31.17 -20.92
C PRO A 14 14.37 -29.66 -21.09
N ALA A 15 14.40 -29.22 -22.36
CA ALA A 15 14.36 -27.79 -22.71
C ALA A 15 13.15 -27.12 -22.04
N PRO A 16 13.31 -25.95 -21.43
CA PRO A 16 12.20 -25.27 -20.76
C PRO A 16 11.15 -24.89 -21.81
N GLY A 17 9.96 -25.50 -21.73
CA GLY A 17 8.83 -25.15 -22.59
C GLY A 17 8.40 -23.70 -22.33
N LEU A 18 7.74 -23.07 -23.31
CA LEU A 18 7.24 -21.70 -23.27
C LEU A 18 6.45 -21.37 -21.97
N PHE A 19 5.87 -22.35 -21.32
CA PHE A 19 5.10 -22.23 -20.07
C PHE A 19 5.92 -22.42 -18.78
N SER A 20 7.22 -22.72 -18.86
CA SER A 20 8.05 -22.87 -17.65
C SER A 20 8.31 -21.54 -16.94
N GLY A 21 8.21 -20.41 -17.65
CA GLY A 21 8.29 -19.07 -17.07
C GLY A 21 7.07 -18.69 -16.22
N LEU A 22 5.90 -19.26 -16.50
CA LEU A 22 4.67 -19.04 -15.74
C LEU A 22 4.66 -19.80 -14.40
N LYS A 23 5.35 -20.93 -14.30
CA LYS A 23 5.50 -21.69 -13.03
C LYS A 23 6.37 -20.98 -11.99
N ALA A 24 7.09 -19.93 -12.36
CA ALA A 24 7.93 -19.14 -11.44
C ALA A 24 7.22 -17.90 -10.89
N LEU A 25 6.03 -17.52 -11.38
CA LEU A 25 5.16 -16.53 -10.75
C LEU A 25 4.47 -17.21 -9.55
N ASN A 26 4.69 -16.68 -8.34
CA ASN A 26 3.87 -17.08 -7.20
C ASN A 26 2.40 -17.00 -7.59
N LEU A 27 1.66 -18.10 -7.43
CA LEU A 27 0.23 -18.19 -7.78
C LEU A 27 -0.57 -16.97 -7.30
N GLN A 28 -0.22 -16.43 -6.15
CA GLN A 28 -0.83 -15.26 -5.55
C GLN A 28 -0.66 -13.98 -6.41
N VAL A 29 0.54 -13.72 -6.93
CA VAL A 29 0.78 -12.56 -7.81
C VAL A 29 -0.01 -12.70 -9.11
N PHE A 30 -0.08 -13.91 -9.65
CA PHE A 30 -0.88 -14.19 -10.84
C PHE A 30 -2.36 -13.92 -10.60
N VAL A 31 -2.92 -14.39 -9.47
CA VAL A 31 -4.33 -14.15 -9.09
C VAL A 31 -4.61 -12.67 -8.91
N MET A 32 -3.71 -11.90 -8.28
CA MET A 32 -3.88 -10.44 -8.13
C MET A 32 -3.88 -9.72 -9.50
N ILE A 33 -2.96 -10.07 -10.39
CA ILE A 33 -2.93 -9.48 -11.75
C ILE A 33 -4.20 -9.84 -12.52
N ALA A 34 -4.62 -11.11 -12.45
CA ALA A 34 -5.87 -11.55 -13.09
C ALA A 34 -7.09 -10.81 -12.54
N ALA A 35 -7.15 -10.59 -11.23
CA ALA A 35 -8.23 -9.81 -10.59
C ALA A 35 -8.22 -8.34 -11.08
N ILE A 36 -7.05 -7.70 -11.12
CA ILE A 36 -6.93 -6.33 -11.66
C ILE A 36 -7.42 -6.25 -13.09
N VAL A 37 -6.96 -7.17 -13.96
CA VAL A 37 -7.37 -7.19 -15.36
C VAL A 37 -8.88 -7.44 -15.50
N ALA A 38 -9.42 -8.38 -14.74
CA ALA A 38 -10.86 -8.67 -14.75
C ALA A 38 -11.71 -7.46 -14.32
N ILE A 39 -11.31 -6.77 -13.24
CA ILE A 39 -11.97 -5.57 -12.74
C ILE A 39 -11.90 -4.44 -13.79
N MET A 40 -10.72 -4.21 -14.38
CA MET A 40 -10.55 -3.18 -15.40
C MET A 40 -11.39 -3.47 -16.65
N LEU A 41 -11.44 -4.72 -17.11
CA LEU A 41 -12.26 -5.12 -18.26
C LEU A 41 -13.75 -4.99 -17.95
N PHE A 42 -14.19 -5.45 -16.77
CA PHE A 42 -15.59 -5.38 -16.35
C PHE A 42 -16.09 -3.93 -16.32
N PHE A 43 -15.38 -3.04 -15.61
CA PHE A 43 -15.81 -1.64 -15.52
C PHE A 43 -15.64 -0.89 -16.85
N THR A 44 -14.65 -1.21 -17.67
CA THR A 44 -14.53 -0.62 -19.01
C THR A 44 -15.71 -0.98 -19.89
N TRP A 45 -16.16 -2.24 -19.82
CA TRP A 45 -17.32 -2.70 -20.57
C TRP A 45 -18.62 -2.06 -20.07
N THR A 46 -18.82 -1.98 -18.74
CA THR A 46 -20.05 -1.45 -18.15
C THR A 46 -20.17 0.07 -18.21
N THR A 47 -19.07 0.79 -18.47
CA THR A 47 -19.04 2.25 -18.56
C THR A 47 -18.73 2.76 -19.97
N ASP A 48 -18.95 1.93 -20.99
CA ASP A 48 -18.72 2.26 -22.43
C ASP A 48 -17.33 2.87 -22.68
N GLY A 49 -16.29 2.29 -22.03
CA GLY A 49 -14.89 2.74 -22.17
C GLY A 49 -14.51 3.93 -21.28
N SER A 50 -15.45 4.61 -20.64
CA SER A 50 -15.18 5.80 -19.80
C SER A 50 -14.27 5.51 -18.60
N TYR A 51 -14.27 4.25 -18.11
CA TYR A 51 -13.41 3.82 -17.01
C TYR A 51 -11.92 3.98 -17.31
N LEU A 52 -11.47 3.73 -18.55
CA LEU A 52 -10.08 3.88 -18.98
C LEU A 52 -9.75 5.28 -19.52
N SER A 53 -10.66 6.24 -19.45
CA SER A 53 -10.35 7.62 -19.83
C SER A 53 -9.21 8.19 -18.97
N ALA A 54 -8.34 9.02 -19.57
CA ALA A 54 -7.18 9.61 -18.88
C ALA A 54 -7.59 10.37 -17.61
N ARG A 55 -8.72 11.04 -17.63
CA ARG A 55 -9.31 11.74 -16.46
C ARG A 55 -9.66 10.76 -15.35
N ASN A 56 -10.34 9.65 -15.66
CA ASN A 56 -10.74 8.69 -14.64
C ASN A 56 -9.54 7.90 -14.10
N VAL A 57 -8.62 7.47 -14.97
CA VAL A 57 -7.37 6.81 -14.54
C VAL A 57 -6.57 7.71 -13.60
N SER A 58 -6.48 9.01 -13.89
CA SER A 58 -5.86 9.99 -13.00
C SER A 58 -6.58 10.08 -11.64
N ASN A 59 -7.91 10.06 -11.62
CA ASN A 59 -8.70 10.07 -10.39
C ASN A 59 -8.54 8.77 -9.61
N LEU A 60 -8.59 7.62 -10.27
CA LEU A 60 -8.34 6.30 -9.70
C LEU A 60 -6.97 6.23 -9.01
N LEU A 61 -5.92 6.70 -9.68
CA LEU A 61 -4.57 6.69 -9.11
C LEU A 61 -4.45 7.60 -7.88
N ARG A 62 -5.17 8.73 -7.84
CA ARG A 62 -5.23 9.57 -6.63
C ARG A 62 -5.96 8.88 -5.47
N GLN A 63 -7.03 8.13 -5.74
CA GLN A 63 -7.70 7.31 -4.74
C GLN A 63 -6.77 6.20 -4.25
N THR A 64 -6.13 5.50 -5.18
CA THR A 64 -5.12 4.49 -4.87
C THR A 64 -3.98 5.04 -4.02
N ALA A 65 -3.55 6.28 -4.24
CA ALA A 65 -2.49 6.87 -3.45
C ALA A 65 -2.86 6.98 -1.96
N ILE A 66 -4.08 7.39 -1.65
CA ILE A 66 -4.57 7.50 -0.27
C ILE A 66 -4.64 6.12 0.39
N THR A 67 -5.38 5.18 -0.21
CA THR A 67 -5.53 3.81 0.32
C THR A 67 -4.19 3.07 0.34
N GLY A 68 -3.33 3.29 -0.66
CA GLY A 68 -2.01 2.69 -0.75
C GLY A 68 -1.06 3.16 0.35
N ILE A 69 -1.07 4.46 0.68
CA ILE A 69 -0.26 4.99 1.80
C ILE A 69 -0.74 4.41 3.13
N LEU A 70 -2.05 4.32 3.35
CA LEU A 70 -2.60 3.61 4.52
C LEU A 70 -2.14 2.16 4.56
N ALA A 71 -2.20 1.45 3.42
CA ALA A 71 -1.78 0.06 3.32
C ALA A 71 -0.27 -0.12 3.57
N VAL A 72 0.59 0.83 3.18
CA VAL A 72 2.04 0.82 3.50
C VAL A 72 2.27 0.87 5.00
N GLY A 73 1.50 1.65 5.76
CA GLY A 73 1.57 1.65 7.22
C GLY A 73 0.98 0.38 7.83
N MET A 74 -0.24 0.03 7.42
CA MET A 74 -1.01 -1.09 7.92
C MET A 74 -0.30 -2.44 7.74
N VAL A 75 0.42 -2.64 6.64
CA VAL A 75 1.12 -3.91 6.38
C VAL A 75 2.16 -4.22 7.46
N PHE A 76 2.85 -3.22 8.03
CA PHE A 76 3.79 -3.44 9.14
C PHE A 76 3.07 -3.82 10.44
N VAL A 77 1.90 -3.23 10.69
CA VAL A 77 1.05 -3.58 11.83
C VAL A 77 0.61 -5.04 11.71
N ILE A 78 0.06 -5.43 10.57
CA ILE A 78 -0.43 -6.80 10.35
C ILE A 78 0.72 -7.83 10.36
N ILE A 79 1.87 -7.54 9.74
CA ILE A 79 3.04 -8.43 9.80
C ILE A 79 3.50 -8.64 11.24
N SER A 80 3.36 -7.64 12.14
CA SER A 80 3.69 -7.80 13.57
C SER A 80 2.62 -8.53 14.39
N ALA A 81 1.63 -9.15 13.74
CA ALA A 81 0.47 -9.84 14.32
C ALA A 81 -0.44 -8.91 15.14
N GLU A 82 -0.56 -7.64 14.72
CA GLU A 82 -1.46 -6.66 15.34
C GLU A 82 -2.47 -6.14 14.29
N ILE A 83 -3.57 -5.53 14.78
CA ILE A 83 -4.58 -4.90 13.93
C ILE A 83 -4.81 -3.48 14.43
N ASP A 84 -4.89 -2.52 13.50
CA ASP A 84 -5.19 -1.12 13.81
C ASP A 84 -6.49 -0.69 13.11
N LEU A 85 -7.59 -0.66 13.88
CA LEU A 85 -8.89 -0.21 13.40
C LEU A 85 -9.08 1.31 13.47
N SER A 86 -8.12 2.04 14.04
CA SER A 86 -8.25 3.48 14.21
C SER A 86 -7.86 4.31 12.98
N VAL A 87 -7.15 3.70 12.01
CA VAL A 87 -6.49 4.44 10.92
C VAL A 87 -7.45 5.29 10.09
N GLY A 88 -8.69 4.85 9.85
CA GLY A 88 -9.67 5.62 9.11
C GLY A 88 -10.13 6.88 9.86
N SER A 89 -10.50 6.70 11.13
CA SER A 89 -10.90 7.81 12.01
C SER A 89 -9.73 8.75 12.32
N MET A 90 -8.51 8.20 12.51
CA MET A 90 -7.29 8.98 12.69
C MET A 90 -6.96 9.78 11.43
N MET A 91 -7.11 9.20 10.23
CA MET A 91 -6.94 9.91 8.96
C MET A 91 -7.93 11.07 8.82
N GLY A 92 -9.20 10.83 9.17
CA GLY A 92 -10.23 11.87 9.19
C GLY A 92 -9.88 13.00 10.17
N LEU A 93 -9.47 12.65 11.40
CA LEU A 93 -9.05 13.63 12.41
C LEU A 93 -7.86 14.46 11.93
N LEU A 94 -6.79 13.82 11.46
CA LEU A 94 -5.57 14.51 11.03
C LEU A 94 -5.80 15.39 9.80
N GLY A 95 -6.61 14.92 8.84
CA GLY A 95 -7.03 15.74 7.69
C GLY A 95 -7.94 16.91 8.10
N GLY A 96 -8.86 16.68 9.05
CA GLY A 96 -9.70 17.73 9.62
C GLY A 96 -8.89 18.78 10.40
N MET A 97 -7.94 18.34 11.22
CA MET A 97 -7.03 19.25 11.95
C MET A 97 -6.17 20.06 10.98
N ALA A 98 -5.66 19.44 9.91
CA ALA A 98 -4.92 20.17 8.87
C ALA A 98 -5.78 21.26 8.22
N ALA A 99 -7.07 20.98 7.93
CA ALA A 99 -7.98 21.97 7.41
C ALA A 99 -8.26 23.09 8.46
N ILE A 100 -8.39 22.76 9.74
CA ILE A 100 -8.54 23.75 10.81
C ILE A 100 -7.32 24.66 10.90
N PHE A 101 -6.12 24.12 10.88
CA PHE A 101 -4.87 24.89 10.89
C PHE A 101 -4.76 25.84 9.71
N ASP A 102 -5.15 25.37 8.51
CA ASP A 102 -5.12 26.14 7.28
C ASP A 102 -6.23 27.22 7.24
N VAL A 103 -7.50 26.85 7.51
CA VAL A 103 -8.67 27.71 7.29
C VAL A 103 -8.97 28.60 8.50
N TRP A 104 -9.03 28.02 9.72
CA TRP A 104 -9.44 28.79 10.92
C TRP A 104 -8.27 29.52 11.55
N LEU A 105 -7.07 28.92 11.55
CA LEU A 105 -5.90 29.52 12.17
C LEU A 105 -4.99 30.25 11.16
N GLY A 106 -5.21 30.09 9.85
CA GLY A 106 -4.44 30.75 8.80
C GLY A 106 -2.95 30.39 8.80
N TRP A 107 -2.61 29.18 9.24
CA TRP A 107 -1.20 28.78 9.34
C TRP A 107 -0.58 28.55 7.95
N PRO A 108 0.74 28.87 7.81
CA PRO A 108 1.44 28.57 6.58
C PRO A 108 1.52 27.06 6.35
N LEU A 109 1.42 26.63 5.09
CA LEU A 109 1.41 25.23 4.69
C LEU A 109 2.52 24.36 5.32
N PRO A 110 3.81 24.79 5.36
CA PRO A 110 4.87 23.99 5.98
C PRO A 110 4.61 23.69 7.46
N LEU A 111 4.09 24.65 8.22
CA LEU A 111 3.78 24.46 9.64
C LEU A 111 2.58 23.49 9.79
N THR A 112 1.53 23.66 8.98
CA THR A 112 0.38 22.76 8.94
C THR A 112 0.81 21.32 8.67
N ILE A 113 1.69 21.09 7.68
CA ILE A 113 2.23 19.76 7.38
C ILE A 113 3.00 19.19 8.57
N VAL A 114 3.97 19.94 9.10
CA VAL A 114 4.84 19.44 10.19
C VAL A 114 4.01 19.09 11.42
N VAL A 115 3.09 19.96 11.84
CA VAL A 115 2.26 19.70 13.03
C VAL A 115 1.33 18.52 12.80
N THR A 116 0.73 18.37 11.61
CA THR A 116 -0.12 17.22 11.28
C THR A 116 0.66 15.91 11.31
N LEU A 117 1.89 15.89 10.78
CA LEU A 117 2.76 14.71 10.83
C LEU A 117 3.17 14.36 12.27
N LEU A 118 3.49 15.35 13.10
CA LEU A 118 3.80 15.16 14.52
C LEU A 118 2.59 14.64 15.30
N LEU A 119 1.39 15.16 15.03
CA LEU A 119 0.16 14.63 15.63
C LEU A 119 -0.08 13.17 15.23
N GLY A 120 0.12 12.81 13.96
CA GLY A 120 0.00 11.42 13.51
C GLY A 120 1.01 10.50 14.20
N LEU A 121 2.27 10.93 14.30
CA LEU A 121 3.30 10.22 15.04
C LEU A 121 2.92 10.05 16.52
N LEU A 122 2.39 11.08 17.16
CA LEU A 122 1.95 11.07 18.55
C LEU A 122 0.78 10.10 18.76
N LEU A 123 -0.27 10.18 17.94
CA LEU A 123 -1.44 9.31 18.06
C LEU A 123 -1.11 7.84 17.77
N GLY A 124 -0.27 7.58 16.76
CA GLY A 124 0.25 6.24 16.50
C GLY A 124 1.09 5.73 17.66
N THR A 125 1.99 6.56 18.22
CA THR A 125 2.79 6.21 19.41
C THR A 125 1.90 5.95 20.63
N TRP A 126 0.83 6.72 20.81
CA TRP A 126 -0.16 6.50 21.86
C TRP A 126 -0.81 5.12 21.75
N ASN A 127 -1.34 4.75 20.59
CA ASN A 127 -1.88 3.40 20.37
C ASN A 127 -0.82 2.32 20.61
N GLY A 128 0.37 2.53 20.06
CA GLY A 128 1.49 1.61 20.20
C GLY A 128 1.96 1.43 21.65
N TRP A 129 1.88 2.46 22.49
CA TRP A 129 2.25 2.39 23.89
C TRP A 129 1.30 1.48 24.69
N TRP A 130 -0.01 1.62 24.47
CA TRP A 130 -1.00 0.74 25.11
C TRP A 130 -0.82 -0.73 24.70
N VAL A 131 -0.58 -0.97 23.41
CA VAL A 131 -0.38 -2.32 22.87
C VAL A 131 0.95 -2.92 23.36
N ALA A 132 2.04 -2.18 23.21
CA ALA A 132 3.38 -2.71 23.45
C ALA A 132 3.74 -2.81 24.93
N TYR A 133 3.48 -1.75 25.71
CA TYR A 133 3.91 -1.69 27.11
C TYR A 133 2.82 -2.06 28.10
N ARG A 134 1.56 -1.72 27.83
CA ARG A 134 0.43 -2.09 28.69
C ARG A 134 -0.19 -3.43 28.32
N LYS A 135 0.24 -4.03 27.20
CA LYS A 135 -0.18 -5.35 26.72
C LYS A 135 -1.69 -5.48 26.53
N VAL A 136 -2.37 -4.36 26.26
CA VAL A 136 -3.78 -4.36 25.90
C VAL A 136 -3.90 -4.88 24.46
N PRO A 137 -4.84 -5.79 24.16
CA PRO A 137 -5.05 -6.28 22.80
C PRO A 137 -5.24 -5.13 21.79
N SER A 138 -4.51 -5.18 20.67
CA SER A 138 -4.47 -4.06 19.72
C SER A 138 -5.84 -3.69 19.17
N PHE A 139 -6.69 -4.68 18.89
CA PHE A 139 -8.03 -4.41 18.35
C PHE A 139 -8.90 -3.60 19.36
N ILE A 140 -8.75 -3.81 20.69
CA ILE A 140 -9.47 -3.05 21.72
C ILE A 140 -8.94 -1.61 21.77
N VAL A 141 -7.61 -1.43 21.82
CA VAL A 141 -6.98 -0.11 21.85
C VAL A 141 -7.39 0.70 20.61
N THR A 142 -7.30 0.10 19.45
CA THR A 142 -7.56 0.80 18.18
C THR A 142 -9.04 1.00 17.92
N LEU A 143 -9.92 0.11 18.39
CA LEU A 143 -11.36 0.33 18.37
C LEU A 143 -11.76 1.51 19.26
N ALA A 144 -11.19 1.59 20.47
CA ALA A 144 -11.38 2.75 21.36
C ALA A 144 -10.82 4.02 20.71
N GLY A 145 -9.63 3.94 20.09
CA GLY A 145 -9.03 5.02 19.31
C GLY A 145 -9.91 5.46 18.14
N MET A 146 -10.50 4.53 17.40
CA MET A 146 -11.44 4.82 16.31
C MET A 146 -12.61 5.70 16.77
N LEU A 147 -13.24 5.33 17.90
CA LEU A 147 -14.34 6.11 18.45
C LEU A 147 -13.87 7.47 19.00
N ALA A 148 -12.74 7.48 19.73
CA ALA A 148 -12.21 8.71 20.31
C ALA A 148 -11.79 9.72 19.21
N PHE A 149 -11.03 9.29 18.20
CA PHE A 149 -10.57 10.16 17.13
C PHE A 149 -11.74 10.70 16.29
N ARG A 150 -12.76 9.88 16.04
CA ARG A 150 -14.00 10.32 15.39
C ARG A 150 -14.75 11.33 16.25
N GLY A 151 -14.89 11.05 17.54
CA GLY A 151 -15.55 11.94 18.50
C GLY A 151 -14.84 13.29 18.62
N ILE A 152 -13.49 13.30 18.70
CA ILE A 152 -12.68 14.53 18.75
C ILE A 152 -12.91 15.36 17.47
N LEU A 153 -12.86 14.74 16.29
CA LEU A 153 -13.08 15.44 15.03
C LEU A 153 -14.47 16.10 15.00
N ILE A 154 -15.52 15.35 15.32
CA ILE A 154 -16.89 15.87 15.35
C ILE A 154 -17.03 16.99 16.38
N GLY A 155 -16.46 16.82 17.58
CA GLY A 155 -16.51 17.81 18.65
C GLY A 155 -15.83 19.13 18.29
N VAL A 156 -14.59 19.06 17.74
CA VAL A 156 -13.83 20.27 17.37
C VAL A 156 -14.47 21.01 16.19
N THR A 157 -15.08 20.27 15.23
CA THR A 157 -15.72 20.86 14.06
C THR A 157 -17.20 21.18 14.28
N ASN A 158 -17.76 20.85 15.43
CA ASN A 158 -19.22 20.89 15.69
C ASN A 158 -20.02 20.15 14.60
N GLY A 159 -19.46 19.05 14.06
CA GLY A 159 -20.09 18.29 12.98
C GLY A 159 -20.12 19.00 11.63
N THR A 160 -19.50 20.16 11.49
CA THR A 160 -19.47 20.92 10.24
C THR A 160 -18.22 20.63 9.41
N THR A 161 -18.32 20.83 8.10
CA THR A 161 -17.16 20.69 7.19
C THR A 161 -16.35 21.98 7.20
N VAL A 162 -15.06 21.88 7.44
CA VAL A 162 -14.10 23.00 7.41
C VAL A 162 -13.65 23.20 5.97
N SER A 163 -14.16 24.26 5.31
CA SER A 163 -13.87 24.54 3.90
C SER A 163 -14.08 26.02 3.56
N PRO A 164 -13.56 26.50 2.40
CA PRO A 164 -12.60 25.82 1.51
C PRO A 164 -11.17 25.88 2.09
N THR A 165 -10.34 24.85 1.83
CA THR A 165 -8.92 24.94 2.12
C THR A 165 -8.21 25.90 1.17
N SER A 166 -7.08 26.47 1.63
CA SER A 166 -6.27 27.38 0.81
C SER A 166 -5.78 26.74 -0.49
N ALA A 167 -5.43 27.57 -1.46
CA ALA A 167 -4.87 27.11 -2.73
C ALA A 167 -3.57 26.31 -2.52
N SER A 168 -2.73 26.72 -1.55
CA SER A 168 -1.49 26.01 -1.20
C SER A 168 -1.76 24.63 -0.61
N MET A 169 -2.72 24.51 0.29
CA MET A 169 -3.13 23.21 0.87
C MET A 169 -3.71 22.30 -0.22
N SER A 170 -4.56 22.82 -1.10
CA SER A 170 -5.17 22.07 -2.19
C SER A 170 -4.15 21.50 -3.19
N GLN A 171 -2.99 22.12 -3.35
CA GLN A 171 -1.92 21.61 -4.22
C GLN A 171 -1.36 20.27 -3.81
N ILE A 172 -1.36 19.90 -2.52
CA ILE A 172 -0.81 18.60 -2.06
C ILE A 172 -1.54 17.43 -2.76
N GLY A 173 -2.87 17.48 -2.85
CA GLY A 173 -3.69 16.39 -3.40
C GLY A 173 -4.19 16.62 -4.82
N GLN A 174 -4.11 17.86 -5.32
CA GLN A 174 -4.71 18.25 -6.62
C GLN A 174 -3.68 18.64 -7.68
N SER A 175 -2.40 18.84 -7.33
CA SER A 175 -1.37 19.18 -8.29
C SER A 175 -0.93 17.98 -9.15
N TYR A 176 -0.31 18.33 -10.26
CA TYR A 176 0.20 17.40 -11.25
C TYR A 176 1.65 17.76 -11.59
N LEU A 177 2.44 16.75 -11.88
CA LEU A 177 3.76 16.94 -12.47
C LEU A 177 3.60 17.33 -13.94
N SER A 178 4.38 18.30 -14.40
CA SER A 178 4.42 18.60 -15.84
C SER A 178 4.85 17.37 -16.64
N SER A 179 4.41 17.28 -17.89
CA SER A 179 4.70 16.15 -18.77
C SER A 179 6.19 15.81 -18.86
N GLY A 180 7.04 16.82 -18.96
CA GLY A 180 8.50 16.62 -19.00
C GLY A 180 9.04 16.01 -17.70
N ILE A 181 8.59 16.49 -16.54
CA ILE A 181 9.01 15.98 -15.23
C ILE A 181 8.50 14.55 -15.05
N GLY A 182 7.24 14.27 -15.42
CA GLY A 182 6.67 12.93 -15.35
C GLY A 182 7.45 11.89 -16.14
N PHE A 183 7.77 12.19 -17.42
CA PHE A 183 8.59 11.31 -18.24
C PHE A 183 10.02 11.17 -17.74
N SER A 184 10.65 12.26 -17.29
CA SER A 184 12.02 12.22 -16.74
C SER A 184 12.11 11.34 -15.50
N LEU A 185 11.19 11.49 -14.55
CA LEU A 185 11.14 10.65 -13.35
C LEU A 185 10.84 9.18 -13.69
N GLY A 186 9.93 8.92 -14.63
CA GLY A 186 9.66 7.57 -15.12
C GLY A 186 10.88 6.92 -15.76
N ALA A 187 11.58 7.65 -16.63
CA ALA A 187 12.81 7.18 -17.28
C ALA A 187 13.94 6.92 -16.26
N ILE A 188 14.16 7.84 -15.31
CA ILE A 188 15.13 7.65 -14.22
C ILE A 188 14.78 6.43 -13.38
N GLY A 189 13.52 6.25 -13.00
CA GLY A 189 13.05 5.09 -12.25
C GLY A 189 13.27 3.78 -13.00
N LEU A 190 12.97 3.75 -14.30
CA LEU A 190 13.21 2.58 -15.16
C LEU A 190 14.71 2.29 -15.32
N MET A 191 15.54 3.29 -15.53
CA MET A 191 16.99 3.12 -15.58
C MET A 191 17.55 2.57 -14.27
N ALA A 192 17.12 3.11 -13.13
CA ALA A 192 17.51 2.62 -11.81
C ALA A 192 17.06 1.16 -11.59
N PHE A 193 15.84 0.81 -12.00
CA PHE A 193 15.30 -0.57 -11.93
C PHE A 193 16.11 -1.54 -12.80
N VAL A 194 16.40 -1.17 -14.04
CA VAL A 194 17.24 -1.97 -14.95
C VAL A 194 18.64 -2.15 -14.38
N ALA A 195 19.28 -1.06 -13.95
CA ALA A 195 20.62 -1.11 -13.36
C ALA A 195 20.66 -1.99 -12.10
N TRP A 196 19.64 -1.91 -11.23
CA TRP A 196 19.52 -2.77 -10.05
C TRP A 196 19.36 -4.25 -10.41
N GLN A 197 18.53 -4.58 -11.40
CA GLN A 197 18.36 -5.96 -11.86
C GLN A 197 19.67 -6.52 -12.45
N TRP A 198 20.38 -5.76 -13.29
CA TRP A 198 21.65 -6.17 -13.86
C TRP A 198 22.74 -6.35 -12.81
N ARG A 199 22.86 -5.42 -11.84
CA ARG A 199 23.79 -5.56 -10.71
C ARG A 199 23.49 -6.80 -9.87
N SER A 200 22.21 -7.05 -9.60
CA SER A 200 21.78 -8.24 -8.85
C SER A 200 22.13 -9.54 -9.60
N ARG A 201 21.95 -9.54 -10.94
CA ARG A 201 22.30 -10.67 -11.80
C ARG A 201 23.80 -10.92 -11.81
N MET A 202 24.62 -9.89 -12.04
CA MET A 202 26.09 -10.00 -12.02
C MET A 202 26.59 -10.58 -10.69
N ARG A 203 26.06 -10.08 -9.54
CA ARG A 203 26.39 -10.62 -8.23
C ARG A 203 26.03 -12.11 -8.09
N ARG A 204 24.89 -12.55 -8.60
CA ARG A 204 24.51 -13.96 -8.58
C ARG A 204 25.45 -14.82 -9.43
N GLN A 205 25.84 -14.31 -10.61
CA GLN A 205 26.79 -15.00 -11.48
C GLN A 205 28.19 -15.12 -10.86
N THR A 206 28.69 -14.05 -10.21
CA THR A 206 29.99 -14.11 -9.49
C THR A 206 29.98 -15.08 -8.30
N LEU A 207 28.81 -15.35 -7.72
CA LEU A 207 28.62 -16.32 -6.64
C LEU A 207 28.30 -17.74 -7.15
N GLY A 208 28.37 -17.99 -8.46
CA GLY A 208 28.06 -19.31 -9.04
C GLY A 208 26.57 -19.72 -8.96
N LEU A 209 25.68 -18.78 -8.62
CA LEU A 209 24.24 -19.05 -8.48
C LEU A 209 23.54 -19.07 -9.82
N ALA A 210 22.56 -19.96 -9.99
CA ALA A 210 21.74 -20.01 -11.19
C ALA A 210 21.03 -18.67 -11.44
N THR A 211 21.09 -18.19 -12.68
CA THR A 211 20.42 -16.94 -13.11
C THR A 211 19.41 -17.24 -14.21
N ALA A 212 18.31 -16.51 -14.20
CA ALA A 212 17.31 -16.61 -15.26
C ALA A 212 17.91 -16.28 -16.64
N PRO A 213 17.40 -16.84 -17.74
CA PRO A 213 17.85 -16.51 -19.10
C PRO A 213 17.79 -14.99 -19.35
N SER A 214 18.75 -14.46 -20.11
CA SER A 214 18.81 -13.02 -20.44
C SER A 214 17.53 -12.53 -21.11
N THR A 215 16.96 -13.35 -21.99
CA THR A 215 15.72 -13.07 -22.73
C THR A 215 14.52 -12.84 -21.80
N SER A 216 14.38 -13.63 -20.75
CA SER A 216 13.28 -13.47 -19.78
C SER A 216 13.45 -12.21 -18.93
N VAL A 217 14.69 -11.83 -18.61
CA VAL A 217 14.98 -10.59 -17.88
C VAL A 217 14.67 -9.37 -18.73
N VAL A 218 15.16 -9.35 -19.97
CA VAL A 218 14.89 -8.27 -20.94
C VAL A 218 13.40 -8.16 -21.25
N GLY A 219 12.70 -9.29 -21.47
CA GLY A 219 11.26 -9.30 -21.70
C GLY A 219 10.48 -8.67 -20.55
N ARG A 220 10.84 -8.97 -19.29
CA ARG A 220 10.21 -8.36 -18.11
C ARG A 220 10.52 -6.86 -18.02
N GLN A 221 11.75 -6.46 -18.32
CA GLN A 221 12.13 -5.04 -18.34
C GLN A 221 11.36 -4.27 -19.41
N ALA A 222 11.25 -4.82 -20.62
CA ALA A 222 10.48 -4.22 -21.71
C ALA A 222 9.00 -4.09 -21.35
N LEU A 223 8.40 -5.13 -20.77
CA LEU A 223 7.01 -5.09 -20.31
C LEU A 223 6.81 -4.01 -19.22
N THR A 224 7.71 -3.93 -18.24
CA THR A 224 7.64 -2.90 -17.20
C THR A 224 7.78 -1.50 -17.81
N ALA A 225 8.68 -1.32 -18.77
CA ALA A 225 8.86 -0.04 -19.47
C ALA A 225 7.59 0.36 -20.24
N VAL A 226 6.98 -0.57 -20.97
CA VAL A 226 5.73 -0.32 -21.71
C VAL A 226 4.60 0.09 -20.76
N ILE A 227 4.44 -0.61 -19.64
CA ILE A 227 3.40 -0.28 -18.65
C ILE A 227 3.64 1.10 -18.03
N VAL A 228 4.86 1.39 -17.57
CA VAL A 228 5.17 2.66 -16.89
C VAL A 228 5.07 3.84 -17.86
N LEU A 229 5.72 3.74 -19.02
CA LEU A 229 5.71 4.82 -20.02
C LEU A 229 4.32 5.00 -20.66
N GLY A 230 3.59 3.91 -20.89
CA GLY A 230 2.22 3.95 -21.37
C GLY A 230 1.27 4.61 -20.37
N ALA A 231 1.43 4.31 -19.07
CA ALA A 231 0.66 4.98 -18.03
C ALA A 231 0.97 6.48 -17.93
N ILE A 232 2.25 6.86 -18.01
CA ILE A 232 2.66 8.28 -18.01
C ILE A 232 2.11 8.98 -19.26
N TRP A 233 2.19 8.34 -20.42
CA TRP A 233 1.64 8.89 -21.66
C TRP A 233 0.13 9.12 -21.55
N LEU A 234 -0.62 8.13 -21.07
CA LEU A 234 -2.07 8.26 -20.84
C LEU A 234 -2.40 9.40 -19.84
N LEU A 235 -1.63 9.51 -18.76
CA LEU A 235 -1.87 10.57 -17.77
C LEU A 235 -1.56 11.97 -18.32
N ASN A 236 -0.59 12.08 -19.22
CA ASN A 236 -0.25 13.35 -19.88
C ASN A 236 -1.32 13.83 -20.87
N ASP A 237 -2.19 12.93 -21.35
CA ASP A 237 -3.37 13.29 -22.14
C ASP A 237 -4.41 14.09 -21.33
N TYR A 238 -4.37 14.02 -19.99
CA TYR A 238 -5.25 14.83 -19.13
C TYR A 238 -4.50 16.04 -18.53
N ARG A 239 -3.66 15.84 -17.52
CA ARG A 239 -2.93 16.90 -16.79
C ARG A 239 -1.53 16.52 -16.36
N GLY A 240 -1.12 15.29 -16.62
CA GLY A 240 0.13 14.72 -16.15
C GLY A 240 -0.04 13.77 -14.95
N VAL A 241 1.09 13.38 -14.37
CA VAL A 241 1.11 12.46 -13.22
C VAL A 241 0.68 13.18 -11.94
N PRO A 242 -0.37 12.71 -11.21
CA PRO A 242 -0.77 13.33 -9.96
C PRO A 242 0.34 13.27 -8.89
N THR A 243 0.58 14.38 -8.19
CA THR A 243 1.59 14.46 -7.12
C THR A 243 1.39 13.40 -6.01
N PRO A 244 0.16 13.06 -5.57
CA PRO A 244 -0.05 11.98 -4.60
C PRO A 244 0.51 10.61 -5.04
N VAL A 245 0.54 10.33 -6.34
CA VAL A 245 1.11 9.09 -6.88
C VAL A 245 2.63 9.05 -6.68
N LEU A 246 3.31 10.18 -6.89
CA LEU A 246 4.74 10.28 -6.61
C LEU A 246 5.02 10.02 -5.12
N LEU A 247 4.23 10.61 -4.22
CA LEU A 247 4.36 10.37 -2.78
C LEU A 247 4.12 8.89 -2.44
N LEU A 248 3.10 8.25 -3.02
CA LEU A 248 2.88 6.81 -2.84
C LEU A 248 4.10 6.00 -3.30
N VAL A 249 4.66 6.29 -4.48
CA VAL A 249 5.83 5.56 -5.00
C VAL A 249 7.03 5.73 -4.06
N LEU A 250 7.30 6.93 -3.57
CA LEU A 250 8.40 7.20 -2.64
C LEU A 250 8.20 6.44 -1.32
N LEU A 251 6.99 6.46 -0.74
CA LEU A 251 6.66 5.74 0.50
C LEU A 251 6.65 4.23 0.30
N LEU A 252 6.20 3.73 -0.85
CA LEU A 252 6.29 2.32 -1.23
C LEU A 252 7.75 1.87 -1.26
N LEU A 253 8.63 2.61 -1.93
CA LEU A 253 10.06 2.28 -2.01
C LEU A 253 10.73 2.34 -0.63
N ALA A 254 10.42 3.34 0.19
CA ALA A 254 10.88 3.44 1.57
C ALA A 254 10.38 2.26 2.43
N GLY A 255 9.10 1.92 2.34
CA GLY A 255 8.51 0.78 3.03
C GLY A 255 9.11 -0.56 2.60
N MET A 256 9.31 -0.76 1.30
CA MET A 256 9.99 -1.96 0.77
C MET A 256 11.44 -2.05 1.28
N PHE A 257 12.17 -0.94 1.29
CA PHE A 257 13.53 -0.88 1.84
C PHE A 257 13.52 -1.21 3.33
N MET A 258 12.62 -0.60 4.10
CA MET A 258 12.48 -0.88 5.53
C MET A 258 12.16 -2.35 5.78
N ALA A 259 11.21 -2.94 5.07
CA ALA A 259 10.78 -4.32 5.23
C ALA A 259 11.90 -5.33 4.90
N THR A 260 12.66 -5.10 3.81
CA THR A 260 13.54 -6.12 3.25
C THR A 260 15.03 -5.92 3.52
N ARG A 261 15.46 -4.68 3.82
CA ARG A 261 16.89 -4.33 3.92
C ARG A 261 17.33 -3.91 5.32
N THR A 262 16.39 -3.62 6.23
CA THR A 262 16.75 -3.12 7.57
C THR A 262 16.61 -4.19 8.65
N ALA A 263 17.27 -3.98 9.80
CA ALA A 263 17.09 -4.80 10.99
C ALA A 263 15.66 -4.68 11.54
N PHE A 264 15.04 -3.50 11.38
CA PHE A 264 13.66 -3.24 11.79
C PHE A 264 12.67 -4.17 11.06
N GLY A 265 12.76 -4.28 9.73
CA GLY A 265 11.93 -5.20 8.97
C GLY A 265 12.10 -6.64 9.44
N ARG A 266 13.34 -7.14 9.56
CA ARG A 266 13.60 -8.50 10.06
C ARG A 266 12.98 -8.76 11.43
N ARG A 267 13.03 -7.77 12.35
CA ARG A 267 12.42 -7.89 13.69
C ARG A 267 10.91 -8.00 13.61
N ILE A 268 10.25 -7.22 12.74
CA ILE A 268 8.78 -7.26 12.57
C ILE A 268 8.35 -8.65 12.08
N TYR A 269 8.99 -9.18 11.04
CA TYR A 269 8.69 -10.53 10.53
C TYR A 269 8.94 -11.61 11.58
N ALA A 270 10.03 -11.50 12.38
CA ALA A 270 10.32 -12.44 13.45
C ALA A 270 9.25 -12.40 14.55
N ILE A 271 8.82 -11.19 14.99
CA ILE A 271 7.78 -11.01 16.01
C ILE A 271 6.46 -11.62 15.55
N GLY A 272 6.03 -11.34 14.32
CA GLY A 272 4.78 -11.87 13.80
C GLY A 272 4.83 -13.37 13.49
N GLY A 273 6.00 -13.91 13.17
CA GLY A 273 6.17 -15.34 12.92
C GLY A 273 6.17 -16.19 14.20
N ASN A 274 6.91 -15.77 15.22
CA ASN A 274 6.91 -16.40 16.53
C ASN A 274 7.42 -15.41 17.59
N LEU A 275 6.49 -14.89 18.38
CA LEU A 275 6.74 -13.87 19.40
C LEU A 275 7.72 -14.35 20.48
N GLU A 276 7.58 -15.60 20.96
CA GLU A 276 8.42 -16.15 22.01
C GLU A 276 9.85 -16.39 21.50
N ALA A 277 9.99 -16.96 20.31
CA ALA A 277 11.31 -17.16 19.70
C ALA A 277 12.01 -15.80 19.43
N ALA A 278 11.26 -14.77 19.03
CA ALA A 278 11.79 -13.43 18.84
C ALA A 278 12.32 -12.82 20.16
N ARG A 279 11.60 -12.99 21.26
CA ARG A 279 12.06 -12.56 22.60
C ARG A 279 13.32 -13.29 23.05
N LEU A 280 13.33 -14.60 22.92
CA LEU A 280 14.49 -15.43 23.28
C LEU A 280 15.74 -15.10 22.44
N SER A 281 15.54 -14.61 21.22
CA SER A 281 16.59 -14.09 20.34
C SER A 281 17.06 -12.68 20.68
N GLY A 282 16.58 -12.07 21.79
CA GLY A 282 17.00 -10.75 22.25
C GLY A 282 16.33 -9.58 21.49
N ILE A 283 15.26 -9.83 20.72
CA ILE A 283 14.51 -8.75 20.06
C ILE A 283 13.67 -8.00 21.10
N ASN A 284 13.85 -6.67 21.18
CA ASN A 284 12.99 -5.84 22.01
C ASN A 284 11.63 -5.67 21.31
N VAL A 285 10.66 -6.50 21.69
CA VAL A 285 9.33 -6.58 21.10
C VAL A 285 8.57 -5.27 21.34
N GLU A 286 8.64 -4.73 22.55
CA GLU A 286 7.90 -3.55 22.98
C GLU A 286 8.30 -2.33 22.13
N ARG A 287 9.60 -2.05 22.00
CA ARG A 287 10.11 -0.95 21.17
C ARG A 287 9.77 -1.14 19.70
N THR A 288 9.83 -2.38 19.21
CA THR A 288 9.55 -2.67 17.80
C THR A 288 8.06 -2.44 17.50
N LYS A 289 7.14 -2.94 18.33
CA LYS A 289 5.70 -2.70 18.17
C LYS A 289 5.34 -1.22 18.31
N LEU A 290 5.91 -0.50 19.30
CA LEU A 290 5.74 0.94 19.42
C LEU A 290 6.11 1.67 18.13
N ALA A 291 7.29 1.35 17.56
CA ALA A 291 7.75 1.97 16.33
C ALA A 291 6.86 1.63 15.12
N VAL A 292 6.30 0.42 15.06
CA VAL A 292 5.33 0.02 14.03
C VAL A 292 4.10 0.91 14.05
N PHE A 293 3.49 1.09 15.22
CA PHE A 293 2.32 1.95 15.35
C PHE A 293 2.65 3.44 15.11
N ALA A 294 3.82 3.91 15.53
CA ALA A 294 4.29 5.27 15.29
C ALA A 294 4.45 5.55 13.78
N ILE A 295 5.06 4.62 13.04
CA ILE A 295 5.20 4.71 11.58
C ILE A 295 3.83 4.65 10.91
N ASN A 296 2.93 3.76 11.38
CA ASN A 296 1.56 3.70 10.86
C ASN A 296 0.85 5.04 11.05
N GLY A 297 0.92 5.65 12.24
CA GLY A 297 0.35 6.98 12.49
C GLY A 297 0.91 8.07 11.59
N LEU A 298 2.21 8.01 11.25
CA LEU A 298 2.82 8.91 10.28
C LEU A 298 2.25 8.71 8.85
N MET A 299 2.08 7.46 8.41
CA MET A 299 1.46 7.16 7.11
C MET A 299 0.01 7.64 7.07
N VAL A 300 -0.73 7.47 8.16
CA VAL A 300 -2.10 7.97 8.32
C VAL A 300 -2.16 9.49 8.21
N ALA A 301 -1.19 10.22 8.79
CA ALA A 301 -1.12 11.68 8.67
C ALA A 301 -0.88 12.13 7.24
N VAL A 302 0.03 11.47 6.51
CA VAL A 302 0.25 11.76 5.08
C VAL A 302 -1.01 11.51 4.27
N ALA A 303 -1.70 10.38 4.50
CA ALA A 303 -2.96 10.07 3.82
C ALA A 303 -4.06 11.09 4.14
N GLY A 304 -4.16 11.55 5.40
CA GLY A 304 -5.10 12.58 5.86
C GLY A 304 -4.87 13.93 5.19
N LEU A 305 -3.61 14.37 5.09
CA LEU A 305 -3.22 15.59 4.36
C LEU A 305 -3.63 15.51 2.88
N ILE A 306 -3.36 14.39 2.22
CA ILE A 306 -3.73 14.19 0.81
C ILE A 306 -5.25 14.16 0.65
N LEU A 307 -5.98 13.49 1.54
CA LEU A 307 -7.44 13.38 1.50
C LEU A 307 -8.10 14.74 1.66
N SER A 308 -7.74 15.50 2.70
CA SER A 308 -8.27 16.84 2.97
C SER A 308 -7.95 17.80 1.82
N SER A 309 -6.72 17.77 1.30
CA SER A 309 -6.28 18.53 0.15
C SER A 309 -7.09 18.18 -1.12
N ARG A 310 -7.30 16.88 -1.38
CA ARG A 310 -8.07 16.40 -2.54
C ARG A 310 -9.53 16.84 -2.47
N LEU A 311 -10.14 16.82 -1.29
CA LEU A 311 -11.53 17.24 -1.06
C LEU A 311 -11.66 18.77 -1.03
N GLY A 312 -10.56 19.51 -0.83
CA GLY A 312 -10.59 20.94 -0.56
C GLY A 312 -11.27 21.27 0.77
N ALA A 313 -11.34 20.30 1.69
CA ALA A 313 -12.11 20.41 2.92
C ALA A 313 -11.68 19.38 3.97
N GLY A 314 -11.87 19.71 5.24
CA GLY A 314 -11.86 18.78 6.37
C GLY A 314 -13.30 18.37 6.71
N SER A 315 -13.71 17.16 6.29
CA SER A 315 -15.06 16.65 6.55
C SER A 315 -15.11 15.77 7.80
N PRO A 316 -16.12 15.89 8.67
CA PRO A 316 -16.33 14.99 9.81
C PRO A 316 -16.52 13.52 9.42
N SER A 317 -16.99 13.24 8.20
CA SER A 317 -17.16 11.89 7.66
C SER A 317 -15.93 11.36 6.92
N ALA A 318 -14.86 12.17 6.78
CA ALA A 318 -13.64 11.76 6.11
C ALA A 318 -13.03 10.50 6.77
N GLY A 319 -12.51 9.59 5.94
CA GLY A 319 -11.89 8.35 6.41
C GLY A 319 -12.87 7.29 6.94
N ASN A 320 -14.18 7.44 6.70
CA ASN A 320 -15.13 6.39 7.11
C ASN A 320 -14.84 5.08 6.38
N ILE A 321 -14.76 3.98 7.16
CA ILE A 321 -14.40 2.61 6.73
C ILE A 321 -13.05 2.48 5.97
N ALA A 322 -12.20 3.50 5.94
CA ALA A 322 -10.88 3.41 5.30
C ALA A 322 -9.95 2.40 5.98
N GLU A 323 -10.16 2.10 7.26
CA GLU A 323 -9.49 1.02 8.00
C GLU A 323 -9.74 -0.34 7.34
N LEU A 324 -10.99 -0.62 6.94
CA LEU A 324 -11.34 -1.89 6.30
C LEU A 324 -10.75 -1.98 4.89
N ASP A 325 -10.73 -0.87 4.15
CA ASP A 325 -10.10 -0.81 2.83
C ASP A 325 -8.58 -1.08 2.93
N ALA A 326 -7.91 -0.52 3.95
CA ALA A 326 -6.48 -0.74 4.17
C ALA A 326 -6.17 -2.20 4.60
N ILE A 327 -6.99 -2.79 5.48
CA ILE A 327 -6.85 -4.20 5.88
C ILE A 327 -7.12 -5.12 4.68
N ALA A 328 -8.22 -4.90 3.95
CA ALA A 328 -8.55 -5.67 2.75
C ALA A 328 -7.42 -5.59 1.72
N ALA A 329 -6.87 -4.39 1.47
CA ALA A 329 -5.73 -4.19 0.59
C ALA A 329 -4.51 -5.02 1.01
N CYS A 330 -4.18 -5.05 2.30
CA CYS A 330 -3.09 -5.86 2.82
C CYS A 330 -3.34 -7.37 2.63
N VAL A 331 -4.55 -7.85 2.96
CA VAL A 331 -4.90 -9.29 2.87
C VAL A 331 -4.95 -9.75 1.41
N ILE A 332 -5.62 -9.01 0.52
CA ILE A 332 -5.64 -9.26 -0.92
C ILE A 332 -4.21 -9.25 -1.47
N GLY A 333 -3.37 -8.32 -0.97
CA GLY A 333 -1.95 -8.21 -1.30
C GLY A 333 -1.07 -9.34 -0.75
N GLY A 334 -1.65 -10.30 0.01
CA GLY A 334 -0.97 -11.48 0.53
C GLY A 334 -0.34 -11.32 1.89
N THR A 335 -0.76 -10.33 2.64
CA THR A 335 -0.35 -10.19 4.04
C THR A 335 -1.24 -11.06 4.91
N SER A 336 -0.64 -11.90 5.73
CA SER A 336 -1.34 -12.79 6.64
C SER A 336 -1.78 -12.07 7.91
N LEU A 337 -3.06 -12.16 8.26
CA LEU A 337 -3.59 -11.64 9.53
C LEU A 337 -3.01 -12.32 10.78
N ALA A 338 -2.45 -13.53 10.64
CA ALA A 338 -1.74 -14.17 11.76
C ALA A 338 -0.32 -13.62 11.99
N GLY A 339 0.15 -12.70 11.14
CA GLY A 339 1.48 -12.11 11.21
C GLY A 339 2.57 -12.92 10.50
N GLY A 340 3.79 -12.40 10.49
CA GLY A 340 4.99 -13.05 9.97
C GLY A 340 5.11 -13.14 8.45
N ILE A 341 4.06 -12.90 7.70
CA ILE A 341 4.03 -12.99 6.24
C ILE A 341 3.35 -11.73 5.67
N GLY A 342 3.96 -11.12 4.68
CA GLY A 342 3.38 -9.95 4.01
C GLY A 342 4.35 -9.27 3.05
N SER A 343 3.82 -8.40 2.21
CA SER A 343 4.59 -7.62 1.23
C SER A 343 4.02 -6.22 1.08
N VAL A 344 4.89 -5.21 1.23
CA VAL A 344 4.49 -3.81 1.04
C VAL A 344 4.01 -3.56 -0.40
N ALA A 345 4.70 -4.14 -1.39
CA ALA A 345 4.27 -4.05 -2.78
C ALA A 345 2.92 -4.75 -3.02
N GLY A 346 2.72 -5.93 -2.40
CA GLY A 346 1.43 -6.63 -2.45
C GLY A 346 0.31 -5.78 -1.87
N ALA A 347 0.51 -5.17 -0.71
CA ALA A 347 -0.48 -4.30 -0.07
C ALA A 347 -0.89 -3.11 -0.95
N VAL A 348 0.06 -2.47 -1.66
CA VAL A 348 -0.25 -1.38 -2.60
C VAL A 348 -1.00 -1.89 -3.83
N MET A 349 -0.68 -3.10 -4.34
CA MET A 349 -1.48 -3.73 -5.39
C MET A 349 -2.91 -4.03 -4.93
N GLY A 350 -3.08 -4.52 -3.71
CA GLY A 350 -4.39 -4.70 -3.09
C GLY A 350 -5.15 -3.37 -2.92
N ALA A 351 -4.44 -2.30 -2.56
CA ALA A 351 -5.03 -0.95 -2.49
C ALA A 351 -5.50 -0.46 -3.87
N PHE A 352 -4.79 -0.78 -4.93
CA PHE A 352 -5.23 -0.50 -6.30
C PHE A 352 -6.51 -1.27 -6.65
N ILE A 353 -6.63 -2.54 -6.23
CA ILE A 353 -7.85 -3.34 -6.42
C ILE A 353 -9.04 -2.69 -5.68
N MET A 354 -8.87 -2.34 -4.38
CA MET A 354 -9.93 -1.71 -3.59
C MET A 354 -10.35 -0.35 -4.18
N ALA A 355 -9.39 0.49 -4.54
CA ALA A 355 -9.67 1.78 -5.18
C ALA A 355 -10.33 1.62 -6.57
N SER A 356 -9.97 0.57 -7.33
CA SER A 356 -10.59 0.28 -8.63
C SER A 356 -12.05 -0.12 -8.47
N LEU A 357 -12.38 -0.90 -7.45
CA LEU A 357 -13.76 -1.27 -7.13
C LEU A 357 -14.58 -0.05 -6.73
N ASP A 358 -14.05 0.80 -5.81
CA ASP A 358 -14.74 2.01 -5.38
C ASP A 358 -14.99 2.97 -6.54
N ASN A 359 -13.96 3.20 -7.35
CA ASN A 359 -14.05 4.08 -8.50
C ASN A 359 -15.04 3.54 -9.54
N GLY A 360 -14.98 2.25 -9.86
CA GLY A 360 -15.87 1.61 -10.82
C GLY A 360 -17.33 1.60 -10.37
N MET A 361 -17.60 1.23 -9.12
CA MET A 361 -18.95 1.27 -8.56
C MET A 361 -19.50 2.71 -8.53
N SER A 362 -18.66 3.71 -8.21
CA SER A 362 -19.06 5.12 -8.23
C SER A 362 -19.37 5.61 -9.65
N MET A 363 -18.65 5.15 -10.68
CA MET A 363 -18.92 5.48 -12.08
C MET A 363 -20.22 4.86 -12.63
N MET A 364 -20.66 3.77 -12.02
CA MET A 364 -21.93 3.10 -12.34
C MET A 364 -23.09 3.63 -11.48
N ASP A 365 -22.90 4.72 -10.74
CA ASP A 365 -23.86 5.29 -9.79
C ASP A 365 -24.43 4.25 -8.78
N VAL A 366 -23.60 3.23 -8.43
CA VAL A 366 -23.99 2.22 -7.44
C VAL A 366 -24.19 2.90 -6.08
N PRO A 367 -25.37 2.77 -5.45
CA PRO A 367 -25.66 3.37 -4.16
C PRO A 367 -24.64 2.94 -3.08
N THR A 368 -24.29 3.85 -2.17
CA THR A 368 -23.26 3.66 -1.15
C THR A 368 -23.49 2.41 -0.29
N PHE A 369 -24.75 2.07 0.00
CA PHE A 369 -25.07 0.90 0.79
C PHE A 369 -24.63 -0.41 0.10
N TRP A 370 -24.77 -0.51 -1.23
CA TRP A 370 -24.27 -1.64 -2.02
C TRP A 370 -22.73 -1.68 -2.02
N GLN A 371 -22.09 -0.52 -2.11
CA GLN A 371 -20.61 -0.46 -2.04
C GLN A 371 -20.12 -1.06 -0.70
N TYR A 372 -20.79 -0.76 0.41
CA TYR A 372 -20.46 -1.35 1.73
C TYR A 372 -20.67 -2.86 1.77
N ILE A 373 -21.76 -3.36 1.20
CA ILE A 373 -22.04 -4.82 1.14
C ILE A 373 -20.94 -5.54 0.32
N VAL A 374 -20.58 -5.00 -0.84
CA VAL A 374 -19.56 -5.56 -1.72
C VAL A 374 -18.19 -5.57 -1.03
N LYS A 375 -17.80 -4.45 -0.42
CA LYS A 375 -16.53 -4.36 0.35
C LYS A 375 -16.48 -5.38 1.49
N GLY A 376 -17.55 -5.50 2.25
CA GLY A 376 -17.66 -6.47 3.33
C GLY A 376 -17.51 -7.91 2.83
N ALA A 377 -18.16 -8.25 1.73
CA ALA A 377 -18.06 -9.56 1.09
C ALA A 377 -16.64 -9.85 0.59
N ILE A 378 -15.98 -8.87 -0.03
CA ILE A 378 -14.60 -8.99 -0.52
C ILE A 378 -13.63 -9.20 0.65
N LEU A 379 -13.77 -8.42 1.72
CA LEU A 379 -12.94 -8.58 2.91
C LEU A 379 -13.11 -9.98 3.52
N LEU A 380 -14.36 -10.45 3.66
CA LEU A 380 -14.65 -11.79 4.19
C LEU A 380 -14.02 -12.89 3.33
N LEU A 381 -14.17 -12.80 2.01
CA LEU A 381 -13.60 -13.74 1.05
C LEU A 381 -12.07 -13.74 1.11
N ALA A 382 -11.43 -12.58 1.16
CA ALA A 382 -9.98 -12.45 1.25
C ALA A 382 -9.43 -13.09 2.54
N VAL A 383 -10.06 -12.84 3.68
CA VAL A 383 -9.69 -13.43 4.97
C VAL A 383 -9.94 -14.94 5.00
N TRP A 384 -11.06 -15.40 4.42
CA TRP A 384 -11.34 -16.82 4.30
C TRP A 384 -10.30 -17.55 3.46
N MET A 385 -9.88 -16.97 2.32
CA MET A 385 -8.83 -17.52 1.46
C MET A 385 -7.48 -17.61 2.19
N ASP A 386 -7.07 -16.57 2.94
CA ASP A 386 -5.85 -16.60 3.77
C ASP A 386 -5.92 -17.75 4.80
N SER A 387 -7.04 -17.89 5.49
CA SER A 387 -7.23 -18.92 6.50
C SER A 387 -7.26 -20.34 5.90
N ALA A 388 -7.88 -20.52 4.72
CA ALA A 388 -7.97 -21.82 4.04
C ALA A 388 -6.59 -22.29 3.51
N THR A 389 -5.78 -21.37 3.04
CA THR A 389 -4.43 -21.68 2.54
C THR A 389 -3.52 -22.20 3.66
N LYS A 390 -3.63 -21.64 4.86
CA LYS A 390 -2.83 -22.07 6.03
C LYS A 390 -3.18 -23.42 6.60
N ARG A 391 -4.45 -23.83 6.48
CA ARG A 391 -4.87 -25.19 6.94
C ARG A 391 -4.29 -26.32 6.08
N ARG A 392 -3.75 -26.00 4.90
CA ARG A 392 -3.17 -26.96 3.95
C ARG A 392 -1.63 -26.97 3.96
N ALA A 393 -0.99 -26.01 4.62
CA ALA A 393 0.45 -25.94 4.81
C ALA A 393 0.87 -26.39 6.22
#